data_5b03e4e6ff17f5e19a0d0673e0755ff5
#
_entry.id   5b03e4e6ff17f5e19a0d0673e0755ff5
#
_cell.length_a   1.000
_cell.length_b   1.000
_cell.length_c   1.000
_cell.angle_alpha   90.00
_cell.angle_beta   90.00
_cell.angle_gamma   90.00
#
_symmetry.space_group_name_H-M   'P 1'
#
loop_
_entity.id
_entity.type
_entity.pdbx_description
1 polymer ?
#
loop_
_entity_poly.entity_id
_entity_poly.type
_entity_poly.pdbx_seq_one_letter_code
_entity_poly.pdbx_strand_id
1 'polypeptide(L)'
;MPFEEKILNTNIEKSKRLGAFIRYHREEEKMSLSFMANTVKISKAYLSEIEHGKKTPQPYTLQQILKVLEIKFYPEMDLFYQSENLLKQLFENYSNLNEQEEIRCFDILNENSYFEYSYGFLQYYLMKFMYELRFHHNQTKINHYRKCIEKYINLLNEDEQSIFYDLCGQENIRKENYLEAAMLLNKSLACQSSITEPMVHYHLCAIHQYLNKAAIALSHCFKAQELFNKQFAFERMLYLAIYEANCYSGLRSYDKAEELYLFVLQKTNLTSL
;
A
#
# COMPACT_ATOMS: atom_id res chain seq x y z
N MET A 1 -17.32 -18.43 -12.47
CA MET A 1 -18.18 -18.41 -11.27
C MET A 1 -19.61 -18.14 -11.70
N PRO A 2 -20.60 -18.89 -11.21
CA PRO A 2 -22.01 -18.58 -11.43
C PRO A 2 -22.38 -17.19 -10.88
N PHE A 3 -23.33 -16.54 -11.51
CA PHE A 3 -23.76 -15.17 -11.16
C PHE A 3 -24.22 -15.05 -9.69
N GLU A 4 -24.92 -16.06 -9.18
CA GLU A 4 -25.38 -16.13 -7.78
C GLU A 4 -24.22 -16.20 -6.78
N GLU A 5 -23.17 -16.94 -7.09
CA GLU A 5 -21.97 -17.07 -6.25
C GLU A 5 -21.19 -15.73 -6.18
N LYS A 6 -21.17 -14.99 -7.29
CA LYS A 6 -20.55 -13.67 -7.35
C LYS A 6 -21.32 -12.64 -6.50
N ILE A 7 -22.66 -12.67 -6.52
CA ILE A 7 -23.51 -11.80 -5.68
C ILE A 7 -23.33 -12.16 -4.19
N LEU A 8 -23.30 -13.44 -3.85
CA LEU A 8 -23.16 -13.90 -2.46
C LEU A 8 -21.79 -13.48 -1.90
N ASN A 9 -20.72 -13.66 -2.64
CA ASN A 9 -19.37 -13.24 -2.26
C ASN A 9 -19.28 -11.72 -2.08
N THR A 10 -19.90 -10.94 -2.96
CA THR A 10 -19.94 -9.46 -2.84
C THR A 10 -20.66 -9.01 -1.56
N ASN A 11 -21.75 -9.68 -1.17
CA ASN A 11 -22.48 -9.33 0.05
C ASN A 11 -21.70 -9.69 1.32
N ILE A 12 -20.99 -10.81 1.33
CA ILE A 12 -20.12 -11.21 2.44
C ILE A 12 -18.96 -10.21 2.59
N GLU A 13 -18.34 -9.82 1.50
CA GLU A 13 -17.27 -8.84 1.49
C GLU A 13 -17.75 -7.47 2.00
N LYS A 14 -18.88 -6.98 1.53
CA LYS A 14 -19.50 -5.75 2.04
C LYS A 14 -19.73 -5.80 3.54
N SER A 15 -20.26 -6.91 4.05
CA SER A 15 -20.51 -7.09 5.49
C SER A 15 -19.23 -7.06 6.31
N LYS A 16 -18.15 -7.69 5.83
CA LYS A 16 -16.84 -7.67 6.47
C LYS A 16 -16.23 -6.27 6.49
N ARG A 17 -16.27 -5.56 5.36
CA ARG A 17 -15.74 -4.19 5.24
C ARG A 17 -16.53 -3.20 6.10
N LEU A 18 -17.87 -3.28 6.09
CA LEU A 18 -18.71 -2.45 6.96
C LEU A 18 -18.44 -2.72 8.43
N GLY A 19 -18.34 -3.99 8.82
CA GLY A 19 -18.03 -4.39 10.19
C GLY A 19 -16.66 -3.86 10.65
N ALA A 20 -15.65 -3.98 9.80
CA ALA A 20 -14.31 -3.44 10.06
C ALA A 20 -14.33 -1.91 10.19
N PHE A 21 -15.07 -1.22 9.32
CA PHE A 21 -15.25 0.23 9.35
C PHE A 21 -15.90 0.68 10.68
N ILE A 22 -17.00 0.07 11.08
CA ILE A 22 -17.69 0.37 12.34
C ILE A 22 -16.76 0.14 13.53
N ARG A 23 -16.08 -1.01 13.57
CA ARG A 23 -15.15 -1.36 14.64
C ARG A 23 -13.98 -0.38 14.72
N TYR A 24 -13.41 0.00 13.57
CA TYR A 24 -12.30 0.96 13.49
C TYR A 24 -12.72 2.29 14.14
N HIS A 25 -13.80 2.90 13.69
CA HIS A 25 -14.26 4.18 14.21
C HIS A 25 -14.68 4.12 15.69
N ARG A 26 -15.31 3.03 16.13
CA ARG A 26 -15.62 2.84 17.56
C ARG A 26 -14.37 2.83 18.43
N GLU A 27 -13.30 2.17 17.96
CA GLU A 27 -12.04 2.07 18.70
C GLU A 27 -11.26 3.40 18.70
N GLU A 28 -11.28 4.14 17.60
CA GLU A 28 -10.71 5.48 17.53
C GLU A 28 -11.39 6.42 18.55
N GLU A 29 -12.70 6.34 18.69
CA GLU A 29 -13.47 7.05 19.71
C GLU A 29 -13.31 6.46 21.13
N LYS A 30 -12.45 5.44 21.30
CA LYS A 30 -12.19 4.76 22.56
C LYS A 30 -13.46 4.21 23.23
N MET A 31 -14.49 3.92 22.45
CA MET A 31 -15.74 3.36 22.94
C MET A 31 -15.61 1.85 23.13
N SER A 32 -16.02 1.35 24.31
CA SER A 32 -16.13 -0.10 24.53
C SER A 32 -17.30 -0.68 23.74
N LEU A 33 -17.17 -1.96 23.35
CA LEU A 33 -18.25 -2.68 22.66
C LEU A 33 -19.56 -2.66 23.47
N SER A 34 -19.45 -2.81 24.80
CA SER A 34 -20.62 -2.80 25.72
C SER A 34 -21.27 -1.42 25.78
N PHE A 35 -20.48 -0.34 25.86
CA PHE A 35 -21.00 1.02 25.86
C PHE A 35 -21.79 1.32 24.58
N MET A 36 -21.21 1.05 23.42
CA MET A 36 -21.86 1.27 22.15
C MET A 36 -23.13 0.43 21.96
N ALA A 37 -23.07 -0.86 22.31
CA ALA A 37 -24.23 -1.75 22.23
C ALA A 37 -25.41 -1.25 23.07
N ASN A 38 -25.14 -0.82 24.32
CA ASN A 38 -26.15 -0.26 25.21
C ASN A 38 -26.73 1.05 24.65
N THR A 39 -25.89 1.94 24.11
CA THR A 39 -26.32 3.22 23.55
C THR A 39 -27.24 3.02 22.34
N VAL A 40 -26.90 2.06 21.47
CA VAL A 40 -27.70 1.72 20.26
C VAL A 40 -28.89 0.81 20.62
N LYS A 41 -29.00 0.32 21.88
CA LYS A 41 -30.06 -0.58 22.36
C LYS A 41 -30.10 -1.93 21.62
N ILE A 42 -28.91 -2.52 21.39
CA ILE A 42 -28.74 -3.87 20.84
C ILE A 42 -27.91 -4.73 21.80
N SER A 43 -27.92 -6.05 21.59
CA SER A 43 -27.06 -6.92 22.39
C SER A 43 -25.58 -6.75 22.00
N LYS A 44 -24.68 -6.90 22.98
CA LYS A 44 -23.24 -6.91 22.75
C LYS A 44 -22.82 -7.99 21.74
N ALA A 45 -23.47 -9.16 21.80
CA ALA A 45 -23.22 -10.26 20.87
C ALA A 45 -23.58 -9.87 19.43
N TYR A 46 -24.72 -9.22 19.22
CA TYR A 46 -25.15 -8.77 17.90
C TYR A 46 -24.22 -7.70 17.33
N LEU A 47 -23.80 -6.71 18.15
CA LEU A 47 -22.81 -5.72 17.70
C LEU A 47 -21.48 -6.38 17.34
N SER A 48 -21.02 -7.36 18.13
CA SER A 48 -19.82 -8.12 17.83
C SER A 48 -19.93 -8.89 16.50
N GLU A 49 -21.08 -9.49 16.22
CA GLU A 49 -21.32 -10.19 14.95
C GLU A 49 -21.28 -9.22 13.74
N ILE A 50 -21.82 -8.00 13.92
CA ILE A 50 -21.74 -6.94 12.92
C ILE A 50 -20.27 -6.56 12.68
N GLU A 51 -19.51 -6.24 13.74
CA GLU A 51 -18.11 -5.80 13.63
C GLU A 51 -17.17 -6.86 13.04
N HIS A 52 -17.53 -8.14 13.14
CA HIS A 52 -16.80 -9.24 12.49
C HIS A 52 -17.35 -9.62 11.11
N GLY A 53 -18.33 -8.88 10.60
CA GLY A 53 -18.94 -9.11 9.29
C GLY A 53 -19.75 -10.41 9.20
N LYS A 54 -20.11 -10.99 10.34
CA LYS A 54 -20.95 -12.20 10.41
C LYS A 54 -22.43 -11.91 10.19
N LYS A 55 -22.84 -10.67 10.46
CA LYS A 55 -24.20 -10.17 10.23
C LYS A 55 -24.16 -8.78 9.63
N THR A 56 -25.05 -8.52 8.69
CA THR A 56 -25.33 -7.19 8.17
C THR A 56 -26.36 -6.52 9.09
N PRO A 57 -26.09 -5.30 9.61
CA PRO A 57 -27.05 -4.60 10.43
C PRO A 57 -28.30 -4.20 9.62
N GLN A 58 -29.45 -4.20 10.28
CA GLN A 58 -30.65 -3.61 9.70
C GLN A 58 -30.44 -2.10 9.47
N PRO A 59 -31.07 -1.48 8.44
CA PRO A 59 -30.84 -0.08 8.10
C PRO A 59 -31.01 0.88 9.29
N TYR A 60 -32.03 0.68 10.11
CA TYR A 60 -32.24 1.47 11.33
C TYR A 60 -31.07 1.29 12.34
N THR A 61 -30.62 0.07 12.55
CA THR A 61 -29.49 -0.21 13.47
C THR A 61 -28.21 0.45 12.97
N LEU A 62 -27.94 0.36 11.67
CA LEU A 62 -26.78 1.02 11.07
C LEU A 62 -26.85 2.55 11.25
N GLN A 63 -28.01 3.15 11.00
CA GLN A 63 -28.22 4.59 11.22
C GLN A 63 -27.95 5.01 12.68
N GLN A 64 -28.40 4.22 13.66
CA GLN A 64 -28.11 4.50 15.08
C GLN A 64 -26.62 4.36 15.40
N ILE A 65 -25.95 3.34 14.88
CA ILE A 65 -24.50 3.15 15.02
C ILE A 65 -23.74 4.37 14.48
N LEU A 66 -24.02 4.77 13.25
CA LEU A 66 -23.36 5.90 12.59
C LEU A 66 -23.63 7.24 13.32
N LYS A 67 -24.83 7.39 13.87
CA LYS A 67 -25.19 8.56 14.69
C LYS A 67 -24.38 8.62 16.00
N VAL A 68 -24.17 7.49 16.67
CA VAL A 68 -23.38 7.42 17.92
C VAL A 68 -21.90 7.70 17.62
N LEU A 69 -21.40 7.29 16.46
CA LEU A 69 -20.03 7.57 16.00
C LEU A 69 -19.86 8.97 15.43
N GLU A 70 -20.96 9.73 15.23
CA GLU A 70 -20.98 11.05 14.60
C GLU A 70 -20.35 11.09 13.20
N ILE A 71 -20.44 9.96 12.46
CA ILE A 71 -19.89 9.81 11.13
C ILE A 71 -20.99 9.55 10.09
N LYS A 72 -20.66 9.80 8.83
CA LYS A 72 -21.41 9.34 7.67
C LYS A 72 -20.79 8.08 7.12
N PHE A 73 -21.56 7.31 6.36
CA PHE A 73 -21.07 6.19 5.60
C PHE A 73 -21.68 6.22 4.19
N TYR A 74 -20.85 6.04 3.21
CA TYR A 74 -21.22 6.05 1.79
C TYR A 74 -21.17 4.62 1.26
N PRO A 75 -22.33 3.94 1.10
CA PRO A 75 -22.41 2.51 0.80
C PRO A 75 -22.26 2.17 -0.68
N GLU A 76 -21.92 3.14 -1.52
CA GLU A 76 -21.77 2.99 -2.95
C GLU A 76 -20.50 2.17 -3.26
N MET A 77 -20.70 1.02 -3.92
CA MET A 77 -19.55 0.17 -4.33
C MET A 77 -18.66 0.84 -5.36
N ASP A 78 -19.18 1.80 -6.10
CA ASP A 78 -18.40 2.56 -7.08
C ASP A 78 -17.25 3.30 -6.39
N LEU A 79 -17.45 3.83 -5.17
CA LEU A 79 -16.40 4.48 -4.39
C LEU A 79 -15.29 3.49 -4.01
N PHE A 80 -15.66 2.25 -3.69
CA PHE A 80 -14.69 1.19 -3.42
C PHE A 80 -13.83 0.90 -4.66
N TYR A 81 -14.45 0.65 -5.81
CA TYR A 81 -13.71 0.39 -7.05
C TYR A 81 -12.89 1.58 -7.52
N GLN A 82 -13.37 2.81 -7.32
CA GLN A 82 -12.60 4.02 -7.59
C GLN A 82 -11.36 4.11 -6.70
N SER A 83 -11.49 3.80 -5.39
CA SER A 83 -10.35 3.82 -4.46
C SER A 83 -9.33 2.74 -4.76
N GLU A 84 -9.75 1.52 -5.15
CA GLU A 84 -8.84 0.46 -5.63
C GLU A 84 -8.06 0.91 -6.88
N ASN A 85 -8.77 1.46 -7.86
CA ASN A 85 -8.16 1.91 -9.09
C ASN A 85 -7.20 3.08 -8.87
N LEU A 86 -7.57 4.03 -8.02
CA LEU A 86 -6.72 5.17 -7.67
C LEU A 86 -5.44 4.71 -6.95
N LEU A 87 -5.55 3.77 -6.00
CA LEU A 87 -4.39 3.19 -5.32
C LEU A 87 -3.42 2.53 -6.31
N LYS A 88 -3.96 1.76 -7.26
CA LYS A 88 -3.17 1.11 -8.30
C LYS A 88 -2.46 2.12 -9.18
N GLN A 89 -3.18 3.12 -9.71
CA GLN A 89 -2.61 4.20 -10.52
C GLN A 89 -1.52 4.97 -9.76
N LEU A 90 -1.77 5.27 -8.49
CA LEU A 90 -0.82 5.96 -7.63
C LEU A 90 0.49 5.17 -7.49
N PHE A 91 0.38 3.85 -7.23
CA PHE A 91 1.56 3.00 -7.10
C PHE A 91 2.31 2.83 -8.43
N GLU A 92 1.61 2.67 -9.55
CA GLU A 92 2.19 2.59 -10.89
C GLU A 92 2.94 3.89 -11.25
N ASN A 93 2.35 5.06 -10.99
CA ASN A 93 3.00 6.36 -11.23
C ASN A 93 4.26 6.53 -10.36
N TYR A 94 4.19 6.17 -9.09
CA TYR A 94 5.34 6.11 -8.20
C TYR A 94 6.43 5.16 -8.74
N SER A 95 6.05 3.97 -9.14
CA SER A 95 6.95 2.95 -9.69
C SER A 95 7.69 3.46 -10.93
N ASN A 96 7.00 4.20 -11.80
CA ASN A 96 7.51 4.71 -13.07
C ASN A 96 8.15 6.11 -12.98
N LEU A 97 8.26 6.69 -11.76
CA LEU A 97 8.74 8.06 -11.52
C LEU A 97 7.92 9.15 -12.24
N ASN A 98 6.64 8.90 -12.48
CA ASN A 98 5.74 9.87 -13.06
C ASN A 98 5.17 10.80 -11.97
N GLU A 99 6.02 11.71 -11.50
CA GLU A 99 5.73 12.57 -10.33
C GLU A 99 4.49 13.46 -10.55
N GLN A 100 4.27 13.94 -11.76
CA GLN A 100 3.11 14.79 -12.07
C GLN A 100 1.79 14.04 -11.90
N GLU A 101 1.71 12.81 -12.41
CA GLU A 101 0.51 11.98 -12.26
C GLU A 101 0.37 11.42 -10.84
N GLU A 102 1.50 11.18 -10.14
CA GLU A 102 1.48 10.82 -8.71
C GLU A 102 0.83 11.95 -7.89
N ILE A 103 1.22 13.20 -8.11
CA ILE A 103 0.65 14.39 -7.44
C ILE A 103 -0.85 14.50 -7.77
N ARG A 104 -1.25 14.35 -9.02
CA ARG A 104 -2.68 14.37 -9.42
C ARG A 104 -3.50 13.32 -8.69
N CYS A 105 -2.97 12.10 -8.52
CA CYS A 105 -3.65 11.06 -7.76
C CYS A 105 -3.86 11.47 -6.29
N PHE A 106 -2.87 12.13 -5.69
CA PHE A 106 -3.00 12.65 -4.33
C PHE A 106 -3.97 13.84 -4.23
N ASP A 107 -4.06 14.70 -5.24
CA ASP A 107 -5.05 15.76 -5.30
C ASP A 107 -6.46 15.17 -5.36
N ILE A 108 -6.70 14.17 -6.22
CA ILE A 108 -7.96 13.43 -6.27
C ILE A 108 -8.29 12.81 -4.91
N LEU A 109 -7.32 12.20 -4.23
CA LEU A 109 -7.50 11.62 -2.90
C LEU A 109 -7.90 12.67 -1.87
N ASN A 110 -7.29 13.86 -1.91
CA ASN A 110 -7.54 14.94 -0.95
C ASN A 110 -8.90 15.61 -1.19
N GLU A 111 -9.34 15.72 -2.43
CA GLU A 111 -10.65 16.26 -2.80
C GLU A 111 -11.80 15.30 -2.47
N ASN A 112 -11.53 13.98 -2.45
CA ASN A 112 -12.54 12.95 -2.24
C ASN A 112 -12.47 12.30 -0.86
N SER A 113 -12.82 13.06 0.18
CA SER A 113 -12.93 12.55 1.56
C SER A 113 -13.94 11.41 1.73
N TYR A 114 -14.80 11.17 0.73
CA TYR A 114 -15.78 10.07 0.73
C TYR A 114 -15.15 8.69 0.81
N PHE A 115 -13.93 8.50 0.31
CA PHE A 115 -13.24 7.22 0.38
C PHE A 115 -13.01 6.78 1.83
N GLU A 116 -12.66 7.72 2.72
CA GLU A 116 -12.45 7.46 4.14
C GLU A 116 -13.69 6.89 4.82
N TYR A 117 -14.87 7.33 4.37
CA TYR A 117 -16.16 6.97 4.95
C TYR A 117 -16.96 5.99 4.07
N SER A 118 -16.29 5.11 3.35
CA SER A 118 -16.85 4.12 2.44
C SER A 118 -16.27 2.71 2.66
N TYR A 119 -16.67 1.75 1.84
CA TYR A 119 -16.02 0.45 1.79
C TYR A 119 -14.53 0.52 1.39
N GLY A 120 -14.09 1.64 0.81
CA GLY A 120 -12.72 1.91 0.37
C GLY A 120 -11.80 2.52 1.45
N PHE A 121 -12.20 2.55 2.71
CA PHE A 121 -11.42 3.22 3.77
C PHE A 121 -10.00 2.64 3.96
N LEU A 122 -9.80 1.34 3.74
CA LEU A 122 -8.47 0.74 3.83
C LEU A 122 -7.57 1.17 2.66
N GLN A 123 -8.11 1.27 1.45
CA GLN A 123 -7.40 1.81 0.29
C GLN A 123 -7.04 3.29 0.51
N TYR A 124 -7.97 4.07 1.08
CA TYR A 124 -7.70 5.45 1.48
C TYR A 124 -6.53 5.53 2.46
N TYR A 125 -6.48 4.68 3.49
CA TYR A 125 -5.38 4.69 4.46
C TYR A 125 -4.07 4.18 3.87
N LEU A 126 -4.09 3.23 2.91
CA LEU A 126 -2.90 2.85 2.16
C LEU A 126 -2.32 4.03 1.37
N MET A 127 -3.17 4.77 0.65
CA MET A 127 -2.75 5.96 -0.08
C MET A 127 -2.24 7.07 0.85
N LYS A 128 -2.89 7.29 2.00
CA LYS A 128 -2.39 8.23 3.02
C LYS A 128 -1.07 7.79 3.64
N PHE A 129 -0.89 6.49 3.88
CA PHE A 129 0.39 5.95 4.34
C PHE A 129 1.50 6.21 3.32
N MET A 130 1.25 5.95 2.05
CA MET A 130 2.16 6.25 0.96
C MET A 130 2.50 7.75 0.89
N TYR A 131 1.50 8.61 1.00
CA TYR A 131 1.66 10.07 0.99
C TYR A 131 2.59 10.57 2.11
N GLU A 132 2.38 10.11 3.34
CA GLU A 132 3.24 10.49 4.47
C GLU A 132 4.68 9.97 4.30
N LEU A 133 4.86 8.75 3.76
CA LEU A 133 6.19 8.24 3.45
C LEU A 133 6.90 9.04 2.36
N ARG A 134 6.17 9.54 1.38
CA ARG A 134 6.75 10.24 0.23
C ARG A 134 7.10 11.70 0.54
N PHE A 135 6.21 12.43 1.20
CA PHE A 135 6.27 13.89 1.24
C PHE A 135 6.45 14.48 2.63
N HIS A 136 5.76 13.98 3.64
CA HIS A 136 5.70 14.64 4.94
C HIS A 136 6.54 13.98 6.04
N HIS A 137 6.76 12.67 5.92
CA HIS A 137 7.53 11.87 6.89
C HIS A 137 7.01 11.98 8.34
N ASN A 138 5.70 12.22 8.52
CA ASN A 138 5.11 12.31 9.84
C ASN A 138 4.95 10.92 10.48
N GLN A 139 5.88 10.58 11.38
CA GLN A 139 5.94 9.25 11.99
C GLN A 139 4.68 8.88 12.79
N THR A 140 3.99 9.86 13.40
CA THR A 140 2.74 9.60 14.13
C THR A 140 1.64 9.15 13.18
N LYS A 141 1.47 9.84 12.03
CA LYS A 141 0.50 9.46 11.00
C LYS A 141 0.87 8.15 10.32
N ILE A 142 2.14 7.96 9.99
CA ILE A 142 2.67 6.70 9.45
C ILE A 142 2.30 5.54 10.36
N ASN A 143 2.56 5.64 11.66
CA ASN A 143 2.24 4.60 12.64
C ASN A 143 0.72 4.37 12.76
N HIS A 144 -0.07 5.44 12.68
CA HIS A 144 -1.53 5.35 12.74
C HIS A 144 -2.08 4.56 11.55
N TYR A 145 -1.77 4.96 10.33
CA TYR A 145 -2.24 4.29 9.11
C TYR A 145 -1.75 2.83 9.04
N ARG A 146 -0.48 2.59 9.34
CA ARG A 146 0.09 1.25 9.37
C ARG A 146 -0.67 0.33 10.33
N LYS A 147 -0.91 0.74 11.57
CA LYS A 147 -1.65 -0.06 12.56
C LYS A 147 -3.09 -0.36 12.13
N CYS A 148 -3.76 0.62 11.52
CA CYS A 148 -5.10 0.41 10.97
C CYS A 148 -5.08 -0.69 9.91
N ILE A 149 -4.18 -0.59 8.93
CA ILE A 149 -4.08 -1.54 7.83
C ILE A 149 -3.67 -2.93 8.34
N GLU A 150 -2.67 -3.04 9.21
CA GLU A 150 -2.23 -4.31 9.81
C GLU A 150 -3.38 -5.07 10.45
N LYS A 151 -4.25 -4.35 11.17
CA LYS A 151 -5.40 -4.94 11.86
C LYS A 151 -6.41 -5.57 10.91
N TYR A 152 -6.55 -5.02 9.72
CA TYR A 152 -7.54 -5.43 8.73
C TYR A 152 -6.91 -5.96 7.44
N ILE A 153 -5.65 -6.39 7.50
CA ILE A 153 -4.87 -6.85 6.34
C ILE A 153 -5.58 -7.95 5.53
N ASN A 154 -6.35 -8.82 6.20
CA ASN A 154 -7.10 -9.90 5.56
C ASN A 154 -8.31 -9.42 4.72
N LEU A 155 -8.65 -8.13 4.76
CA LEU A 155 -9.67 -7.51 3.90
C LEU A 155 -9.07 -6.90 2.63
N LEU A 156 -7.76 -6.86 2.53
CA LEU A 156 -7.04 -6.41 1.35
C LEU A 156 -6.84 -7.57 0.38
N ASN A 157 -6.90 -7.28 -0.92
CA ASN A 157 -6.52 -8.23 -1.94
C ASN A 157 -4.98 -8.41 -2.01
N GLU A 158 -4.49 -9.33 -2.84
CA GLU A 158 -3.07 -9.66 -2.94
C GLU A 158 -2.21 -8.44 -3.38
N ASP A 159 -2.70 -7.64 -4.33
CA ASP A 159 -2.02 -6.44 -4.79
C ASP A 159 -1.90 -5.40 -3.67
N GLU A 160 -2.98 -5.16 -2.94
CA GLU A 160 -3.04 -4.20 -1.83
C GLU A 160 -2.17 -4.64 -0.65
N GLN A 161 -2.17 -5.93 -0.32
CA GLN A 161 -1.27 -6.50 0.70
C GLN A 161 0.20 -6.34 0.28
N SER A 162 0.50 -6.59 -0.98
CA SER A 162 1.84 -6.42 -1.53
C SER A 162 2.30 -4.97 -1.46
N ILE A 163 1.45 -4.00 -1.85
CA ILE A 163 1.72 -2.57 -1.69
C ILE A 163 1.99 -2.23 -0.22
N PHE A 164 1.15 -2.72 0.70
CA PHE A 164 1.33 -2.48 2.13
C PHE A 164 2.69 -2.98 2.64
N TYR A 165 3.08 -4.20 2.30
CA TYR A 165 4.36 -4.75 2.72
C TYR A 165 5.56 -4.03 2.08
N ASP A 166 5.45 -3.58 0.83
CA ASP A 166 6.48 -2.75 0.19
C ASP A 166 6.64 -1.41 0.90
N LEU A 167 5.55 -0.71 1.23
CA LEU A 167 5.58 0.54 1.99
C LEU A 167 6.20 0.36 3.39
N CYS A 168 5.86 -0.73 4.09
CA CYS A 168 6.48 -1.07 5.36
C CYS A 168 7.99 -1.37 5.21
N GLY A 169 8.39 -2.00 4.11
CA GLY A 169 9.79 -2.20 3.74
C GLY A 169 10.52 -0.88 3.55
N GLN A 170 9.94 0.05 2.80
CA GLN A 170 10.48 1.40 2.60
C GLN A 170 10.62 2.19 3.91
N GLU A 171 9.63 2.10 4.81
CA GLU A 171 9.70 2.71 6.13
C GLU A 171 10.93 2.19 6.91
N ASN A 172 11.17 0.87 6.86
CA ASN A 172 12.31 0.25 7.54
C ASN A 172 13.66 0.55 6.86
N ILE A 173 13.71 0.71 5.53
CA ILE A 173 14.90 1.20 4.83
C ILE A 173 15.32 2.57 5.37
N ARG A 174 14.36 3.49 5.52
CA ARG A 174 14.64 4.83 6.05
C ARG A 174 15.13 4.83 7.50
N LYS A 175 14.72 3.82 8.28
CA LYS A 175 15.18 3.60 9.66
C LYS A 175 16.46 2.80 9.74
N GLU A 176 17.06 2.47 8.59
CA GLU A 176 18.26 1.62 8.47
C GLU A 176 18.07 0.20 9.04
N ASN A 177 16.83 -0.23 9.24
CA ASN A 177 16.48 -1.58 9.68
C ASN A 177 16.45 -2.56 8.50
N TYR A 178 17.59 -2.74 7.82
CA TYR A 178 17.65 -3.45 6.54
C TYR A 178 17.19 -4.91 6.60
N LEU A 179 17.43 -5.63 7.71
CA LEU A 179 16.97 -7.02 7.84
C LEU A 179 15.44 -7.10 7.91
N GLU A 180 14.81 -6.25 8.71
CA GLU A 180 13.34 -6.19 8.78
C GLU A 180 12.74 -5.73 7.46
N ALA A 181 13.35 -4.73 6.81
CA ALA A 181 12.95 -4.28 5.48
C ALA A 181 12.98 -5.44 4.47
N ALA A 182 14.06 -6.24 4.44
CA ALA A 182 14.15 -7.40 3.55
C ALA A 182 13.07 -8.46 3.85
N MET A 183 12.74 -8.70 5.12
CA MET A 183 11.66 -9.63 5.50
C MET A 183 10.30 -9.14 4.99
N LEU A 184 9.99 -7.85 5.13
CA LEU A 184 8.74 -7.26 4.67
C LEU A 184 8.64 -7.27 3.14
N LEU A 185 9.71 -6.93 2.43
CA LEU A 185 9.75 -6.99 0.98
C LEU A 185 9.59 -8.43 0.44
N ASN A 186 10.14 -9.43 1.14
CA ASN A 186 9.88 -10.83 0.78
C ASN A 186 8.42 -11.25 1.04
N LYS A 187 7.73 -10.69 2.06
CA LYS A 187 6.27 -10.86 2.21
C LYS A 187 5.51 -10.22 1.04
N SER A 188 5.94 -9.05 0.57
CA SER A 188 5.39 -8.42 -0.62
C SER A 188 5.52 -9.32 -1.86
N LEU A 189 6.69 -9.90 -2.11
CA LEU A 189 6.89 -10.88 -3.20
C LEU A 189 6.01 -12.12 -3.07
N ALA A 190 5.77 -12.60 -1.83
CA ALA A 190 4.93 -13.75 -1.59
C ALA A 190 3.45 -13.53 -1.97
N CYS A 191 3.00 -12.27 -2.07
CA CYS A 191 1.68 -11.92 -2.58
C CYS A 191 1.56 -12.09 -4.10
N GLN A 192 2.66 -12.31 -4.83
CA GLN A 192 2.68 -12.54 -6.29
C GLN A 192 2.05 -11.42 -7.13
N SER A 193 2.11 -10.19 -6.65
CA SER A 193 1.57 -9.01 -7.34
C SER A 193 2.53 -8.52 -8.43
N SER A 194 2.09 -8.52 -9.67
CA SER A 194 2.85 -7.97 -10.79
C SER A 194 3.01 -6.43 -10.73
N ILE A 195 2.19 -5.76 -9.93
CA ILE A 195 2.22 -4.30 -9.78
C ILE A 195 3.43 -3.88 -8.95
N THR A 196 3.72 -4.61 -7.88
CA THR A 196 4.78 -4.26 -6.92
C THR A 196 6.11 -4.96 -7.20
N GLU A 197 6.11 -6.10 -7.89
CA GLU A 197 7.29 -6.94 -8.12
C GLU A 197 8.52 -6.13 -8.62
N PRO A 198 8.41 -5.21 -9.59
CA PRO A 198 9.56 -4.41 -10.06
C PRO A 198 10.17 -3.57 -8.95
N MET A 199 9.32 -2.86 -8.17
CA MET A 199 9.77 -2.01 -7.08
C MET A 199 10.34 -2.80 -5.91
N VAL A 200 9.76 -3.94 -5.59
CA VAL A 200 10.28 -4.80 -4.52
C VAL A 200 11.69 -5.30 -4.86
N HIS A 201 11.92 -5.74 -6.09
CA HIS A 201 13.27 -6.11 -6.52
C HIS A 201 14.23 -4.92 -6.52
N TYR A 202 13.77 -3.72 -6.91
CA TYR A 202 14.53 -2.49 -6.81
C TYR A 202 14.97 -2.20 -5.35
N HIS A 203 14.04 -2.28 -4.40
CA HIS A 203 14.34 -2.06 -2.98
C HIS A 203 15.24 -3.17 -2.38
N LEU A 204 15.03 -4.43 -2.76
CA LEU A 204 15.90 -5.53 -2.33
C LEU A 204 17.31 -5.38 -2.87
N CYS A 205 17.47 -4.90 -4.11
CA CYS A 205 18.79 -4.58 -4.65
C CYS A 205 19.50 -3.55 -3.75
N ALA A 206 18.84 -2.44 -3.43
CA ALA A 206 19.39 -1.40 -2.56
C ALA A 206 19.78 -1.95 -1.17
N ILE A 207 18.87 -2.70 -0.52
CA ILE A 207 19.12 -3.29 0.81
C ILE A 207 20.34 -4.21 0.79
N HIS A 208 20.44 -5.10 -0.20
CA HIS A 208 21.56 -6.04 -0.26
C HIS A 208 22.90 -5.34 -0.53
N GLN A 209 22.91 -4.17 -1.16
CA GLN A 209 24.12 -3.34 -1.22
C GLN A 209 24.52 -2.82 0.17
N TYR A 210 23.58 -2.27 0.94
CA TYR A 210 23.87 -1.83 2.33
C TYR A 210 24.34 -2.99 3.23
N LEU A 211 23.85 -4.19 2.98
CA LEU A 211 24.29 -5.41 3.70
C LEU A 211 25.60 -6.01 3.15
N ASN A 212 26.28 -5.34 2.21
CA ASN A 212 27.51 -5.82 1.54
C ASN A 212 27.35 -7.19 0.85
N LYS A 213 26.15 -7.48 0.33
CA LYS A 213 25.82 -8.72 -0.40
C LYS A 213 25.72 -8.45 -1.91
N ALA A 214 26.80 -7.95 -2.52
CA ALA A 214 26.80 -7.44 -3.89
C ALA A 214 26.27 -8.45 -4.93
N ALA A 215 26.58 -9.74 -4.81
CA ALA A 215 26.09 -10.76 -5.74
C ALA A 215 24.56 -10.95 -5.66
N ILE A 216 23.99 -10.91 -4.45
CA ILE A 216 22.54 -11.00 -4.24
C ILE A 216 21.86 -9.71 -4.74
N ALA A 217 22.45 -8.55 -4.43
CA ALA A 217 21.98 -7.26 -4.92
C ALA A 217 21.92 -7.25 -6.46
N LEU A 218 22.96 -7.76 -7.12
CA LEU A 218 23.02 -7.82 -8.58
C LEU A 218 21.92 -8.72 -9.18
N SER A 219 21.60 -9.84 -8.55
CA SER A 219 20.49 -10.70 -9.02
C SER A 219 19.14 -9.98 -8.96
N HIS A 220 18.88 -9.23 -7.87
CA HIS A 220 17.68 -8.41 -7.77
C HIS A 220 17.69 -7.23 -8.75
N CYS A 221 18.86 -6.63 -9.00
CA CYS A 221 19.02 -5.58 -9.99
C CYS A 221 18.57 -6.04 -11.38
N PHE A 222 19.08 -7.18 -11.86
CA PHE A 222 18.72 -7.73 -13.16
C PHE A 222 17.23 -8.08 -13.25
N LYS A 223 16.66 -8.62 -12.17
CA LYS A 223 15.22 -8.90 -12.16
C LYS A 223 14.38 -7.63 -12.25
N ALA A 224 14.75 -6.58 -11.51
CA ALA A 224 14.09 -5.29 -11.60
C ALA A 224 14.23 -4.67 -13.00
N GLN A 225 15.43 -4.74 -13.61
CA GLN A 225 15.66 -4.25 -14.98
C GLN A 225 14.76 -4.97 -16.01
N GLU A 226 14.67 -6.32 -15.92
CA GLU A 226 13.78 -7.08 -16.80
C GLU A 226 12.31 -6.60 -16.70
N LEU A 227 11.84 -6.39 -15.47
CA LEU A 227 10.45 -6.02 -15.20
C LEU A 227 10.16 -4.56 -15.61
N PHE A 228 11.01 -3.61 -15.24
CA PHE A 228 10.85 -2.21 -15.64
C PHE A 228 10.99 -1.99 -17.16
N ASN A 229 11.84 -2.77 -17.82
CA ASN A 229 11.94 -2.71 -19.28
C ASN A 229 10.62 -3.13 -19.95
N LYS A 230 9.93 -4.14 -19.42
CA LYS A 230 8.60 -4.54 -19.91
C LYS A 230 7.52 -3.47 -19.68
N GLN A 231 7.71 -2.61 -18.69
CA GLN A 231 6.80 -1.50 -18.34
C GLN A 231 7.23 -0.17 -19.03
N PHE A 232 8.31 -0.14 -19.80
CA PHE A 232 8.87 1.07 -20.42
C PHE A 232 9.26 2.16 -19.42
N ALA A 233 9.60 1.79 -18.20
CA ALA A 233 9.99 2.69 -17.10
C ALA A 233 11.48 3.11 -17.24
N PHE A 234 11.82 3.85 -18.29
CA PHE A 234 13.20 4.17 -18.65
C PHE A 234 13.96 4.96 -17.59
N GLU A 235 13.30 5.84 -16.86
CA GLU A 235 13.94 6.63 -15.81
C GLU A 235 14.41 5.73 -14.65
N ARG A 236 13.63 4.70 -14.27
CA ARG A 236 14.05 3.72 -13.27
C ARG A 236 15.28 2.93 -13.71
N MET A 237 15.45 2.71 -15.01
CA MET A 237 16.61 2.02 -15.54
C MET A 237 17.93 2.77 -15.28
N LEU A 238 17.92 4.11 -15.24
CA LEU A 238 19.11 4.89 -14.88
C LEU A 238 19.51 4.69 -13.42
N TYR A 239 18.54 4.67 -12.50
CA TYR A 239 18.82 4.38 -11.09
C TYR A 239 19.32 2.93 -10.90
N LEU A 240 18.76 1.98 -11.63
CA LEU A 240 19.23 0.59 -11.61
C LEU A 240 20.65 0.45 -12.17
N ALA A 241 21.01 1.22 -13.20
CA ALA A 241 22.38 1.23 -13.71
C ALA A 241 23.39 1.71 -12.65
N ILE A 242 23.00 2.68 -11.79
CA ILE A 242 23.83 3.08 -10.65
C ILE A 242 23.94 1.93 -9.63
N TYR A 243 22.84 1.26 -9.31
CA TYR A 243 22.87 0.12 -8.39
C TYR A 243 23.71 -1.05 -8.93
N GLU A 244 23.61 -1.30 -10.24
CA GLU A 244 24.42 -2.31 -10.92
C GLU A 244 25.92 -1.98 -10.83
N ALA A 245 26.28 -0.72 -11.11
CA ALA A 245 27.65 -0.22 -10.99
C ALA A 245 28.20 -0.38 -9.56
N ASN A 246 27.39 -0.02 -8.55
CA ASN A 246 27.74 -0.22 -7.15
C ASN A 246 27.97 -1.71 -6.82
N CYS A 247 27.15 -2.61 -7.37
CA CYS A 247 27.33 -4.06 -7.19
C CYS A 247 28.65 -4.54 -7.81
N TYR A 248 28.96 -4.12 -9.06
CA TYR A 248 30.22 -4.47 -9.70
C TYR A 248 31.43 -3.91 -8.95
N SER A 249 31.34 -2.69 -8.43
CA SER A 249 32.38 -2.12 -7.57
C SER A 249 32.59 -2.97 -6.32
N GLY A 250 31.50 -3.39 -5.64
CA GLY A 250 31.55 -4.31 -4.49
C GLY A 250 32.15 -5.69 -4.82
N LEU A 251 32.00 -6.14 -6.05
CA LEU A 251 32.60 -7.37 -6.59
C LEU A 251 34.01 -7.17 -7.15
N ARG A 252 34.59 -5.95 -7.04
CA ARG A 252 35.90 -5.54 -7.56
C ARG A 252 36.02 -5.62 -9.10
N SER A 253 34.90 -5.58 -9.81
CA SER A 253 34.86 -5.49 -11.27
C SER A 253 34.78 -4.01 -11.69
N TYR A 254 35.88 -3.30 -11.47
CA TYR A 254 35.91 -1.83 -11.58
C TYR A 254 35.68 -1.32 -13.00
N ASP A 255 36.16 -2.04 -14.02
CA ASP A 255 35.98 -1.65 -15.43
C ASP A 255 34.48 -1.61 -15.79
N LYS A 256 33.72 -2.62 -15.36
CA LYS A 256 32.26 -2.64 -15.58
C LYS A 256 31.52 -1.56 -14.79
N ALA A 257 31.98 -1.31 -13.55
CA ALA A 257 31.39 -0.26 -12.72
C ALA A 257 31.60 1.11 -13.37
N GLU A 258 32.82 1.40 -13.87
CA GLU A 258 33.18 2.64 -14.56
C GLU A 258 32.34 2.83 -15.82
N GLU A 259 32.22 1.81 -16.66
CA GLU A 259 31.40 1.84 -17.87
C GLU A 259 29.95 2.26 -17.57
N LEU A 260 29.33 1.66 -16.55
CA LEU A 260 27.96 1.98 -16.15
C LEU A 260 27.83 3.39 -15.58
N TYR A 261 28.77 3.85 -14.77
CA TYR A 261 28.74 5.22 -14.26
C TYR A 261 28.91 6.24 -15.38
N LEU A 262 29.80 5.99 -16.34
CA LEU A 262 29.95 6.85 -17.51
C LEU A 262 28.67 6.88 -18.39
N PHE A 263 28.04 5.72 -18.57
CA PHE A 263 26.76 5.65 -19.27
C PHE A 263 25.69 6.50 -18.58
N VAL A 264 25.55 6.42 -17.25
CA VAL A 264 24.58 7.24 -16.50
C VAL A 264 24.89 8.73 -16.64
N LEU A 265 26.15 9.13 -16.50
CA LEU A 265 26.58 10.54 -16.65
C LEU A 265 26.26 11.09 -18.03
N GLN A 266 26.47 10.32 -19.07
CA GLN A 266 26.13 10.74 -20.45
C GLN A 266 24.62 10.93 -20.62
N LYS A 267 23.79 10.05 -20.05
CA LYS A 267 22.33 10.16 -20.17
C LYS A 267 21.76 11.31 -19.36
N THR A 268 22.26 11.54 -18.15
CA THR A 268 21.80 12.67 -17.30
C THR A 268 22.21 14.03 -17.87
N ASN A 269 23.37 14.14 -18.53
CA ASN A 269 23.79 15.39 -19.20
C ASN A 269 22.94 15.70 -20.44
N LEU A 270 22.34 14.70 -21.09
CA LEU A 270 21.44 14.89 -22.24
C LEU A 270 20.03 15.35 -21.83
N THR A 271 19.61 15.08 -20.60
CA THR A 271 18.29 15.48 -20.07
C THR A 271 18.30 16.88 -19.44
N SER A 272 19.47 17.49 -19.26
CA SER A 272 19.64 18.84 -18.70
C SER A 272 19.81 19.95 -19.77
N LEU A 273 19.64 19.64 -21.06
CA LEU A 273 19.59 20.54 -22.21
C LEU A 273 18.14 20.64 -22.73
#